data_9378481c9165f069077a6c68931053a5
#
_entry.id   9378481c9165f069077a6c68931053a5
#
_cell.length_a   1.000
_cell.length_b   1.000
_cell.length_c   1.000
_cell.angle_alpha   90.00
_cell.angle_beta   90.00
_cell.angle_gamma   90.00
#
_symmetry.space_group_name_H-M   'P 1'
#
loop_
_entity.id
_entity.type
_entity.pdbx_description
1 polymer ?
#
loop_
_entity_poly.entity_id
_entity_poly.type
_entity_poly.pdbx_seq_one_letter_code
_entity_poly.pdbx_strand_id
1 'polypeptide(L)'
;MIEVEITREQIRRAKSLYDFKVLANSIMQGKSNKYGAIGEILAYDYFCKDKEVVFESTFDYDMIVDGWTIDIKTKRTTVRPEPHFNCSISKHSTHQRCDYLFFVRVMEDMSKAWLLGQISREDFYKKATFNAKGESDGNWTFKADCYNLQIKDL
;
A
#
# COMPACT_ATOMS: atom_id res chain seq x y z
N MET A 1 13.10 -5.78 1.83
CA MET A 1 11.97 -5.89 2.80
C MET A 1 12.49 -5.60 4.21
N ILE A 2 11.86 -4.66 4.92
CA ILE A 2 12.25 -4.21 6.26
C ILE A 2 11.08 -4.50 7.21
N GLU A 3 11.33 -5.30 8.26
CA GLU A 3 10.34 -5.52 9.33
C GLU A 3 10.39 -4.37 10.34
N VAL A 4 9.24 -3.85 10.74
CA VAL A 4 9.09 -2.78 11.72
C VAL A 4 8.00 -3.12 12.74
N GLU A 5 8.21 -2.78 13.99
CA GLU A 5 7.15 -2.81 15.01
C GLU A 5 6.28 -1.58 14.87
N ILE A 6 4.97 -1.75 15.08
CA ILE A 6 4.02 -0.64 15.01
C ILE A 6 3.81 -0.08 16.42
N THR A 7 4.13 1.19 16.60
CA THR A 7 3.99 1.86 17.90
C THR A 7 2.56 2.31 18.17
N ARG A 8 2.21 2.50 19.44
CA ARG A 8 0.91 3.06 19.84
C ARG A 8 0.69 4.46 19.25
N GLU A 9 1.74 5.24 19.12
CA GLU A 9 1.69 6.57 18.50
C GLU A 9 1.31 6.48 17.02
N GLN A 10 1.91 5.56 16.29
CA GLN A 10 1.57 5.33 14.88
C GLN A 10 0.13 4.85 14.70
N ILE A 11 -0.36 3.98 15.59
CA ILE A 11 -1.77 3.55 15.57
C ILE A 11 -2.70 4.74 15.82
N ARG A 12 -2.37 5.61 16.78
CA ARG A 12 -3.17 6.82 17.06
C ARG A 12 -3.21 7.77 15.87
N ARG A 13 -2.06 8.03 15.24
CA ARG A 13 -1.97 8.88 14.03
C ARG A 13 -2.75 8.27 12.87
N ALA A 14 -2.63 6.97 12.66
CA ALA A 14 -3.36 6.26 11.61
C ALA A 14 -4.88 6.29 11.85
N LYS A 15 -5.33 6.18 13.10
CA LYS A 15 -6.75 6.31 13.43
C LYS A 15 -7.28 7.70 13.06
N SER A 16 -6.57 8.76 13.40
CA SER A 16 -6.95 10.13 13.04
C SER A 16 -7.00 10.32 11.52
N LEU A 17 -6.04 9.78 10.79
CA LEU A 17 -6.03 9.79 9.32
C LEU A 17 -7.21 9.01 8.73
N TYR A 18 -7.50 7.83 9.26
CA TYR A 18 -8.63 7.01 8.84
C TYR A 18 -9.96 7.72 9.07
N ASP A 19 -10.18 8.30 10.25
CA ASP A 19 -11.40 9.02 10.61
C ASP A 19 -11.61 10.22 9.68
N PHE A 20 -10.54 10.96 9.38
CA PHE A 20 -10.58 12.07 8.42
C PHE A 20 -10.96 11.60 7.01
N LYS A 21 -10.35 10.52 6.51
CA LYS A 21 -10.66 9.95 5.19
C LYS A 21 -12.09 9.42 5.12
N VAL A 22 -12.59 8.79 6.18
CA VAL A 22 -13.98 8.32 6.24
C VAL A 22 -14.96 9.50 6.15
N LEU A 23 -14.70 10.59 6.87
CA LEU A 23 -15.51 11.82 6.79
C LEU A 23 -15.47 12.45 5.40
N ALA A 24 -14.28 12.56 4.80
CA ALA A 24 -14.09 13.12 3.46
C ALA A 24 -14.74 12.26 2.37
N ASN A 25 -14.77 10.94 2.54
CA ASN A 25 -15.34 9.98 1.58
C ASN A 25 -16.77 9.53 1.92
N SER A 26 -17.42 10.10 2.93
CA SER A 26 -18.78 9.75 3.33
C SER A 26 -19.78 9.91 2.18
N ILE A 27 -19.55 10.86 1.28
CA ILE A 27 -20.37 11.10 0.09
C ILE A 27 -20.12 10.02 -1.00
N MET A 28 -18.94 9.38 -1.01
CA MET A 28 -18.51 8.44 -2.05
C MET A 28 -18.58 6.97 -1.61
N GLN A 29 -19.17 6.65 -0.46
CA GLN A 29 -19.21 5.30 0.12
C GLN A 29 -17.81 4.65 0.20
N GLY A 30 -16.76 5.45 0.37
CA GLY A 30 -15.38 5.02 0.37
C GLY A 30 -15.09 4.05 1.51
N LYS A 31 -14.72 2.82 1.17
CA LYS A 31 -14.21 1.82 2.11
C LYS A 31 -12.77 2.17 2.47
N SER A 32 -12.61 3.25 3.22
CA SER A 32 -11.31 3.57 3.79
C SER A 32 -10.85 2.42 4.66
N ASN A 33 -9.64 1.90 4.40
CA ASN A 33 -9.11 0.75 5.10
C ASN A 33 -8.15 1.22 6.20
N LYS A 34 -8.42 0.84 7.46
CA LYS A 34 -7.55 1.16 8.60
C LYS A 34 -6.08 0.70 8.40
N TYR A 35 -5.87 -0.41 7.70
CA TYR A 35 -4.53 -0.89 7.36
C TYR A 35 -3.84 0.02 6.34
N GLY A 36 -4.60 0.60 5.41
CA GLY A 36 -4.09 1.61 4.50
C GLY A 36 -3.52 2.81 5.24
N ALA A 37 -4.28 3.35 6.20
CA ALA A 37 -3.83 4.47 7.03
C ALA A 37 -2.56 4.14 7.83
N ILE A 38 -2.45 2.93 8.40
CA ILE A 38 -1.22 2.48 9.06
C ILE A 38 -0.05 2.43 8.06
N GLY A 39 -0.26 1.88 6.87
CA GLY A 39 0.79 1.79 5.84
C GLY A 39 1.29 3.17 5.42
N GLU A 40 0.40 4.14 5.25
CA GLU A 40 0.77 5.52 4.93
C GLU A 40 1.60 6.18 6.04
N ILE A 41 1.22 6.01 7.32
CA ILE A 41 1.98 6.53 8.47
C ILE A 41 3.37 5.88 8.55
N LEU A 42 3.46 4.56 8.36
CA LEU A 42 4.73 3.85 8.39
C LEU A 42 5.66 4.27 7.24
N ALA A 43 5.12 4.44 6.04
CA ALA A 43 5.87 4.93 4.89
C ALA A 43 6.36 6.37 5.12
N TYR A 44 5.49 7.25 5.64
CA TYR A 44 5.86 8.61 6.00
C TYR A 44 7.03 8.63 6.99
N ASP A 45 6.92 7.90 8.11
CA ASP A 45 7.97 7.83 9.12
C ASP A 45 9.28 7.22 8.57
N TYR A 46 9.17 6.29 7.62
CA TYR A 46 10.33 5.70 6.97
C TYR A 46 11.07 6.71 6.09
N PHE A 47 10.35 7.43 5.24
CA PHE A 47 10.96 8.40 4.33
C PHE A 47 11.46 9.65 5.04
N CYS A 48 10.78 10.13 6.08
CA CYS A 48 11.19 11.31 6.85
C CYS A 48 12.54 11.16 7.57
N LYS A 49 13.14 9.97 7.63
CA LYS A 49 14.44 9.78 8.27
C LYS A 49 15.57 10.47 7.52
N ASP A 50 15.48 10.58 6.21
CA ASP A 50 16.55 11.08 5.35
C ASP A 50 16.05 11.83 4.10
N LYS A 51 14.75 12.05 3.97
CA LYS A 51 14.11 12.67 2.80
C LYS A 51 13.16 13.79 3.19
N GLU A 52 12.96 14.72 2.27
CA GLU A 52 11.89 15.70 2.36
C GLU A 52 10.56 15.05 1.96
N VAL A 53 9.59 15.07 2.88
CA VAL A 53 8.28 14.45 2.67
C VAL A 53 7.17 15.46 2.87
N VAL A 54 6.30 15.59 1.87
CA VAL A 54 5.03 16.30 1.97
C VAL A 54 3.91 15.25 1.98
N PHE A 55 3.18 15.18 3.08
CA PHE A 55 2.01 14.31 3.19
C PHE A 55 0.82 14.99 2.50
N GLU A 56 0.40 14.44 1.38
CA GLU A 56 -0.70 14.98 0.58
C GLU A 56 -1.52 13.82 0.02
N SER A 57 -2.65 13.52 0.65
CA SER A 57 -3.52 12.44 0.22
C SER A 57 -4.44 12.91 -0.90
N THR A 58 -4.17 12.46 -2.10
CA THR A 58 -4.97 12.72 -3.31
C THR A 58 -5.55 11.41 -3.86
N PHE A 59 -6.30 11.50 -4.94
CA PHE A 59 -6.72 10.29 -5.68
C PHE A 59 -5.53 9.57 -6.33
N ASP A 60 -4.51 10.31 -6.76
CA ASP A 60 -3.41 9.80 -7.56
C ASP A 60 -2.22 9.29 -6.72
N TYR A 61 -1.99 9.90 -5.54
CA TYR A 61 -0.86 9.59 -4.66
C TYR A 61 -1.14 10.01 -3.21
N ASP A 62 -0.36 9.47 -2.29
CA ASP A 62 -0.49 9.71 -0.85
C ASP A 62 0.53 10.71 -0.31
N MET A 63 1.69 10.81 -0.95
CA MET A 63 2.76 11.73 -0.51
C MET A 63 3.71 12.11 -1.65
N ILE A 64 4.46 13.19 -1.43
CA ILE A 64 5.57 13.62 -2.27
C ILE A 64 6.86 13.43 -1.48
N VAL A 65 7.82 12.71 -2.03
CA VAL A 65 9.12 12.41 -1.39
C VAL A 65 10.23 12.90 -2.33
N ASP A 66 11.03 13.87 -1.88
CA ASP A 66 12.06 14.51 -2.71
C ASP A 66 11.56 14.94 -4.09
N GLY A 67 10.31 15.42 -4.17
CA GLY A 67 9.66 15.86 -5.40
C GLY A 67 8.96 14.77 -6.22
N TRP A 68 9.10 13.48 -5.85
CA TRP A 68 8.43 12.36 -6.53
C TRP A 68 7.12 11.98 -5.86
N THR A 69 6.07 11.79 -6.65
CA THR A 69 4.77 11.36 -6.13
C THR A 69 4.76 9.85 -5.86
N ILE A 70 4.34 9.47 -4.65
CA ILE A 70 4.32 8.06 -4.21
C ILE A 70 2.92 7.69 -3.72
N ASP A 71 2.42 6.57 -4.24
CA ASP A 71 1.17 5.95 -3.81
C ASP A 71 1.48 4.71 -2.96
N ILE A 72 0.89 4.64 -1.77
CA ILE A 72 1.15 3.59 -0.78
C ILE A 72 0.12 2.48 -0.89
N LYS A 73 0.57 1.30 -1.26
CA LYS A 73 -0.28 0.12 -1.39
C LYS A 73 -0.10 -0.82 -0.20
N THR A 74 -1.10 -0.83 0.67
CA THR A 74 -1.08 -1.63 1.90
C THR A 74 -1.98 -2.84 1.81
N LYS A 75 -1.46 -3.98 2.22
CA LYS A 75 -2.22 -5.23 2.32
C LYS A 75 -2.09 -5.83 3.73
N ARG A 76 -3.21 -6.25 4.31
CA ARG A 76 -3.22 -7.03 5.55
C ARG A 76 -2.60 -8.41 5.31
N THR A 77 -1.91 -8.93 6.31
CA THR A 77 -1.37 -10.29 6.32
C THR A 77 -1.55 -10.95 7.69
N THR A 78 -1.65 -12.27 7.70
CA THR A 78 -1.70 -13.09 8.93
C THR A 78 -0.37 -13.79 9.22
N VAL A 79 0.56 -13.72 8.27
CA VAL A 79 1.87 -14.35 8.34
C VAL A 79 2.95 -13.38 7.84
N ARG A 80 4.21 -13.67 8.16
CA ARG A 80 5.35 -12.95 7.59
C ARG A 80 5.32 -13.07 6.07
N PRO A 81 5.45 -11.96 5.32
CA PRO A 81 5.50 -12.03 3.86
C PRO A 81 6.75 -12.77 3.38
N GLU A 82 6.59 -13.55 2.33
CA GLU A 82 7.66 -14.25 1.65
C GLU A 82 7.94 -13.64 0.27
N PRO A 83 9.15 -13.84 -0.30
CA PRO A 83 9.54 -13.23 -1.57
C PRO A 83 8.60 -13.53 -2.75
N HIS A 84 7.91 -14.66 -2.72
CA HIS A 84 6.97 -15.09 -3.75
C HIS A 84 5.54 -14.52 -3.55
N PHE A 85 5.26 -13.82 -2.44
CA PHE A 85 3.95 -13.20 -2.24
C PHE A 85 3.73 -12.04 -3.20
N ASN A 86 2.48 -11.85 -3.61
CA ASN A 86 2.12 -10.84 -4.58
C ASN A 86 1.89 -9.46 -3.96
N CYS A 87 2.51 -8.45 -4.56
CA CYS A 87 2.11 -7.06 -4.51
C CYS A 87 1.02 -6.85 -5.55
N SER A 88 -0.20 -6.51 -5.12
CA SER A 88 -1.37 -6.49 -5.99
C SER A 88 -1.95 -5.09 -6.09
N ILE A 89 -2.29 -4.68 -7.31
CA ILE A 89 -3.02 -3.43 -7.59
C ILE A 89 -4.33 -3.80 -8.28
N SER A 90 -5.44 -3.31 -7.73
CA SER A 90 -6.76 -3.46 -8.35
C SER A 90 -6.78 -2.79 -9.73
N LYS A 91 -7.47 -3.40 -10.69
CA LYS A 91 -7.74 -2.80 -12.00
C LYS A 91 -8.34 -1.40 -11.89
N HIS A 92 -9.17 -1.15 -10.89
CA HIS A 92 -9.75 0.19 -10.65
C HIS A 92 -8.72 1.26 -10.30
N SER A 93 -7.56 0.88 -9.76
CA SER A 93 -6.48 1.80 -9.40
C SER A 93 -5.49 2.08 -10.53
N THR A 94 -5.68 1.50 -11.72
CA THR A 94 -4.78 1.72 -12.87
C THR A 94 -4.82 3.14 -13.41
N HIS A 95 -5.87 3.90 -13.11
CA HIS A 95 -6.02 5.30 -13.52
C HIS A 95 -5.25 6.29 -12.63
N GLN A 96 -4.76 5.84 -11.47
CA GLN A 96 -3.94 6.67 -10.59
C GLN A 96 -2.63 7.08 -11.27
N ARG A 97 -2.25 8.34 -11.11
CA ARG A 97 -1.04 8.92 -11.71
C ARG A 97 -0.05 9.26 -10.61
N CYS A 98 0.84 8.34 -10.32
CA CYS A 98 1.97 8.54 -9.43
C CYS A 98 3.26 8.14 -10.14
N ASP A 99 4.40 8.61 -9.64
CA ASP A 99 5.72 8.22 -10.17
C ASP A 99 6.12 6.84 -9.65
N TYR A 100 5.88 6.59 -8.37
CA TYR A 100 6.27 5.36 -7.68
C TYR A 100 5.12 4.74 -6.89
N LEU A 101 5.19 3.43 -6.76
CA LEU A 101 4.37 2.61 -5.87
C LEU A 101 5.24 2.10 -4.73
N PHE A 102 4.78 2.25 -3.50
CA PHE A 102 5.46 1.72 -2.33
C PHE A 102 4.56 0.70 -1.62
N PHE A 103 5.06 -0.50 -1.40
CA PHE A 103 4.26 -1.60 -0.88
C PHE A 103 4.54 -1.86 0.58
N VAL A 104 3.46 -2.04 1.35
CA VAL A 104 3.49 -2.34 2.78
C VAL A 104 2.58 -3.53 3.08
N ARG A 105 3.03 -4.42 3.95
CA ARG A 105 2.17 -5.42 4.58
C ARG A 105 2.07 -5.16 6.06
N VAL A 106 0.84 -5.22 6.58
CA VAL A 106 0.55 -4.99 8.00
C VAL A 106 -0.04 -6.26 8.58
N MET A 107 0.52 -6.72 9.70
CA MET A 107 -0.02 -7.84 10.45
C MET A 107 -1.45 -7.56 10.90
N GLU A 108 -2.30 -8.56 10.89
CA GLU A 108 -3.73 -8.42 11.22
C GLU A 108 -3.98 -7.82 12.60
N ASP A 109 -3.15 -8.14 13.58
CA ASP A 109 -3.21 -7.61 14.95
C ASP A 109 -2.55 -6.23 15.11
N MET A 110 -2.01 -5.66 14.02
CA MET A 110 -1.27 -4.38 14.02
C MET A 110 -0.04 -4.34 14.94
N SER A 111 0.55 -5.48 15.27
CA SER A 111 1.77 -5.54 16.08
C SER A 111 3.01 -5.14 15.28
N LYS A 112 3.05 -5.50 14.00
CA LYS A 112 4.19 -5.25 13.11
C LYS A 112 3.78 -5.12 11.65
N ALA A 113 4.70 -4.61 10.87
CA ALA A 113 4.56 -4.48 9.44
C ALA A 113 5.87 -4.75 8.70
N TRP A 114 5.77 -4.88 7.39
CA TRP A 114 6.90 -5.02 6.48
C TRP A 114 6.81 -3.98 5.39
N LEU A 115 7.85 -3.15 5.31
CA LEU A 115 8.08 -2.27 4.18
C LEU A 115 8.73 -3.12 3.09
N LEU A 116 7.99 -3.43 2.03
CA LEU A 116 8.41 -4.42 1.04
C LEU A 116 9.39 -3.85 0.03
N GLY A 117 9.16 -2.60 -0.38
CA GLY A 117 9.96 -1.90 -1.36
C GLY A 117 9.14 -0.97 -2.23
N GLN A 118 9.82 -0.30 -3.15
CA GLN A 118 9.21 0.59 -4.13
C GLN A 118 9.62 0.19 -5.56
N ILE A 119 8.76 0.55 -6.50
CA ILE A 119 8.99 0.38 -7.93
C ILE A 119 8.34 1.56 -8.67
N SER A 120 8.91 1.98 -9.81
CA SER A 120 8.22 2.94 -10.64
C SER A 120 6.89 2.37 -11.12
N ARG A 121 5.87 3.23 -11.24
CA ARG A 121 4.57 2.80 -11.74
C ARG A 121 4.70 2.16 -13.13
N GLU A 122 5.52 2.73 -13.98
CA GLU A 122 5.77 2.22 -15.34
C GLU A 122 6.35 0.78 -15.31
N ASP A 123 7.39 0.55 -14.52
CA ASP A 123 8.02 -0.76 -14.41
C ASP A 123 7.11 -1.79 -13.75
N PHE A 124 6.30 -1.37 -12.77
CA PHE A 124 5.31 -2.27 -12.18
C PHE A 124 4.38 -2.84 -13.26
N TYR A 125 3.74 -1.99 -14.07
CA TYR A 125 2.81 -2.47 -15.10
C TYR A 125 3.48 -3.18 -16.27
N LYS A 126 4.77 -2.94 -16.53
CA LYS A 126 5.55 -3.72 -17.51
C LYS A 126 5.82 -5.14 -17.04
N LYS A 127 6.07 -5.33 -15.73
CA LYS A 127 6.46 -6.62 -15.14
C LYS A 127 5.28 -7.41 -14.59
N ALA A 128 4.21 -6.73 -14.16
CA ALA A 128 3.07 -7.35 -13.49
C ALA A 128 2.26 -8.25 -14.41
N THR A 129 1.74 -9.34 -13.84
CA THR A 129 0.79 -10.24 -14.50
C THR A 129 -0.62 -9.82 -14.13
N PHE A 130 -1.51 -9.71 -15.13
CA PHE A 130 -2.94 -9.51 -14.91
C PHE A 130 -3.61 -10.83 -14.57
N ASN A 131 -4.42 -10.82 -13.51
CA ASN A 131 -5.27 -11.95 -13.14
C ASN A 131 -6.72 -11.46 -13.00
N ALA A 132 -7.64 -12.17 -13.65
CA ALA A 132 -9.05 -11.86 -13.55
C ALA A 132 -9.66 -12.42 -12.28
N LYS A 133 -10.74 -11.79 -11.83
CA LYS A 133 -11.56 -12.32 -10.73
C LYS A 133 -12.01 -13.75 -11.05
N GLY A 134 -11.79 -14.67 -10.10
CA GLY A 134 -12.14 -16.09 -10.24
C GLY A 134 -11.03 -16.97 -10.78
N GLU A 135 -9.93 -16.40 -11.33
CA GLU A 135 -8.75 -17.19 -11.66
C GLU A 135 -8.12 -17.80 -10.41
N SER A 136 -7.58 -19.02 -10.55
CA SER A 136 -6.88 -19.71 -9.47
C SER A 136 -5.38 -19.75 -9.71
N ASP A 137 -4.63 -19.54 -8.64
CA ASP A 137 -3.19 -19.74 -8.58
C ASP A 137 -2.91 -20.71 -7.41
N GLY A 138 -2.82 -22.00 -7.73
CA GLY A 138 -2.72 -23.07 -6.73
C GLY A 138 -3.95 -23.10 -5.81
N ASN A 139 -3.73 -22.87 -4.51
CA ASN A 139 -4.81 -22.84 -3.49
C ASN A 139 -5.48 -21.48 -3.34
N TRP A 140 -5.11 -20.49 -4.13
CA TRP A 140 -5.61 -19.13 -4.05
C TRP A 140 -6.50 -18.79 -5.24
N THR A 141 -7.64 -18.14 -4.96
CA THR A 141 -8.54 -17.62 -6.00
C THR A 141 -8.58 -16.08 -5.92
N PHE A 142 -8.35 -15.40 -7.04
CA PHE A 142 -8.40 -13.95 -7.11
C PHE A 142 -9.82 -13.43 -6.92
N LYS A 143 -9.99 -12.53 -5.94
CA LYS A 143 -11.30 -11.97 -5.57
C LYS A 143 -11.71 -10.77 -6.43
N ALA A 144 -10.80 -10.22 -7.19
CA ALA A 144 -11.01 -9.07 -8.08
C ALA A 144 -9.99 -9.09 -9.21
N ASP A 145 -10.31 -8.39 -10.29
CA ASP A 145 -9.34 -8.12 -11.36
C ASP A 145 -8.17 -7.32 -10.80
N CYS A 146 -6.95 -7.80 -10.95
CA CYS A 146 -5.76 -7.17 -10.39
C CYS A 146 -4.49 -7.45 -11.20
N TYR A 147 -3.54 -6.55 -11.06
CA TYR A 147 -2.16 -6.71 -11.52
C TYR A 147 -1.30 -7.16 -10.35
N ASN A 148 -0.48 -8.17 -10.55
CA ASN A 148 0.31 -8.81 -9.51
C ASN A 148 1.79 -8.87 -9.89
N LEU A 149 2.65 -8.48 -8.96
CA LEU A 149 4.11 -8.60 -9.06
C LEU A 149 4.63 -9.22 -7.77
N GLN A 150 5.54 -10.17 -7.85
CA GLN A 150 6.09 -10.78 -6.65
C GLN A 150 7.01 -9.81 -5.90
N ILE A 151 7.05 -9.92 -4.57
CA ILE A 151 7.89 -9.06 -3.71
C ILE A 151 9.36 -9.07 -4.15
N LYS A 152 9.87 -10.23 -4.57
CA LYS A 152 11.26 -10.37 -5.03
C LYS A 152 11.59 -9.58 -6.31
N ASP A 153 10.59 -9.11 -7.02
CA ASP A 153 10.71 -8.43 -8.31
C ASP A 153 10.51 -6.90 -8.20
N LEU A 154 10.32 -6.40 -6.94
CA LEU A 154 10.24 -4.97 -6.62
C LEU A 154 11.57 -4.25 -6.84
#